data_7ccfa6f161ed2b0716f25113c305c461
#
_entry.id   7ccfa6f161ed2b0716f25113c305c461
#
_cell.length_a   1.000
_cell.length_b   1.000
_cell.length_c   1.000
_cell.angle_alpha   90.00
_cell.angle_beta   90.00
_cell.angle_gamma   90.00
#
_symmetry.space_group_name_H-M   'P 1'
#
loop_
_entity.id
_entity.type
_entity.pdbx_description
1 polymer ?
#
loop_
_entity_poly.entity_id
_entity_poly.type
_entity_poly.pdbx_seq_one_letter_code
_entity_poly.pdbx_strand_id
1 'polypeptide(L)'
;MLELAELTSAWAHGWAVSRGRPPPVAVAGGLMINLDESGNIARYVLYPSYWQIAGRLGRDVTAPGTEIKIVGATAGLQAALTGDWTMYDPGRLMTVAFTSGVAQVPPSCTARIVADGGALLAEIRDSAGDVVSRARLAACGRHGVIDRVRTRPAEQRRGLGRAVLTMLGNRALQEGLTTGLLSATAEGQALYSALGWTIRGEVAGAVRS
;
A
#
# COMPACT_ATOMS: atom_id res chain seq x y z
N MET A 1 -17.06 -10.17 -5.05
CA MET A 1 -15.86 -10.99 -4.78
C MET A 1 -14.78 -10.83 -5.85
N LEU A 2 -15.10 -10.96 -7.15
CA LEU A 2 -14.11 -10.81 -8.24
C LEU A 2 -13.41 -9.44 -8.22
N GLU A 3 -14.15 -8.35 -8.05
CA GLU A 3 -13.58 -7.00 -7.95
C GLU A 3 -12.55 -6.86 -6.81
N LEU A 4 -12.84 -7.43 -5.63
CA LEU A 4 -11.93 -7.32 -4.49
C LEU A 4 -10.67 -8.17 -4.67
N ALA A 5 -10.74 -9.30 -5.36
CA ALA A 5 -9.58 -10.10 -5.74
C ALA A 5 -8.70 -9.36 -6.76
N GLU A 6 -9.31 -8.69 -7.75
CA GLU A 6 -8.59 -7.83 -8.71
C GLU A 6 -7.85 -6.69 -7.99
N LEU A 7 -8.53 -5.99 -7.08
CA LEU A 7 -7.91 -4.92 -6.28
C LEU A 7 -6.77 -5.44 -5.41
N THR A 8 -6.94 -6.63 -4.80
CA THR A 8 -5.89 -7.27 -3.99
C THR A 8 -4.65 -7.58 -4.84
N SER A 9 -4.87 -8.15 -6.03
CA SER A 9 -3.80 -8.44 -6.98
C SER A 9 -3.08 -7.17 -7.43
N ALA A 10 -3.83 -6.15 -7.87
CA ALA A 10 -3.27 -4.88 -8.30
C ALA A 10 -2.46 -4.20 -7.18
N TRP A 11 -2.99 -4.22 -5.95
CA TRP A 11 -2.27 -3.70 -4.79
C TRP A 11 -0.95 -4.43 -4.53
N ALA A 12 -0.94 -5.77 -4.56
CA ALA A 12 0.27 -6.55 -4.32
C ALA A 12 1.36 -6.26 -5.38
N HIS A 13 0.98 -6.20 -6.67
CA HIS A 13 1.91 -5.88 -7.75
C HIS A 13 2.45 -4.45 -7.64
N GLY A 14 1.59 -3.46 -7.50
CA GLY A 14 2.02 -2.07 -7.37
C GLY A 14 2.82 -1.82 -6.09
N TRP A 15 2.48 -2.50 -4.98
CA TRP A 15 3.26 -2.45 -3.76
C TRP A 15 4.69 -2.98 -3.97
N ALA A 16 4.84 -4.12 -4.65
CA ALA A 16 6.16 -4.68 -4.96
C ALA A 16 7.00 -3.70 -5.79
N VAL A 17 6.43 -3.15 -6.87
CA VAL A 17 7.09 -2.14 -7.71
C VAL A 17 7.48 -0.90 -6.90
N SER A 18 6.56 -0.35 -6.07
CA SER A 18 6.82 0.84 -5.27
C SER A 18 7.98 0.66 -4.28
N ARG A 19 8.30 -0.57 -3.95
CA ARG A 19 9.36 -0.97 -3.03
C ARG A 19 10.61 -1.53 -3.69
N GLY A 20 10.65 -1.55 -5.03
CA GLY A 20 11.76 -2.14 -5.79
C GLY A 20 11.91 -3.65 -5.54
N ARG A 21 10.79 -4.34 -5.29
CA ARG A 21 10.78 -5.80 -5.10
C ARG A 21 10.54 -6.52 -6.42
N PRO A 22 10.99 -7.76 -6.54
CA PRO A 22 10.63 -8.61 -7.67
C PRO A 22 9.11 -8.69 -7.86
N PRO A 23 8.62 -8.91 -9.08
CA PRO A 23 7.20 -9.12 -9.32
C PRO A 23 6.66 -10.26 -8.45
N PRO A 24 5.42 -10.13 -7.92
CA PRO A 24 4.77 -11.19 -7.18
C PRO A 24 4.63 -12.46 -8.03
N VAL A 25 4.81 -13.62 -7.40
CA VAL A 25 4.63 -14.93 -8.01
C VAL A 25 3.26 -15.49 -7.62
N ALA A 26 2.51 -16.04 -8.59
CA ALA A 26 1.23 -16.67 -8.31
C ALA A 26 1.41 -17.93 -7.45
N VAL A 27 0.60 -18.05 -6.41
CA VAL A 27 0.52 -19.19 -5.52
C VAL A 27 -0.93 -19.61 -5.30
N ALA A 28 -1.16 -20.76 -4.67
CA ALA A 28 -2.52 -21.15 -4.32
C ALA A 28 -3.21 -20.06 -3.50
N GLY A 29 -4.33 -19.56 -4.00
CA GLY A 29 -5.17 -18.59 -3.32
C GLY A 29 -4.64 -17.15 -3.23
N GLY A 30 -3.56 -16.81 -3.95
CA GLY A 30 -2.99 -15.48 -3.90
C GLY A 30 -1.66 -15.30 -4.62
N LEU A 31 -0.85 -14.44 -4.04
CA LEU A 31 0.45 -14.03 -4.57
C LEU A 31 1.52 -14.14 -3.46
N MET A 32 2.74 -14.44 -3.83
CA MET A 32 3.91 -14.38 -2.95
C MET A 32 4.90 -13.34 -3.48
N ILE A 33 5.39 -12.49 -2.58
CA ILE A 33 6.41 -11.48 -2.84
C ILE A 33 7.66 -11.84 -2.04
N ASN A 34 8.79 -12.00 -2.75
CA ASN A 34 10.07 -12.12 -2.08
C ASN A 34 10.47 -10.74 -1.54
N LEU A 35 10.72 -10.62 -0.24
CA LEU A 35 11.10 -9.37 0.40
C LEU A 35 12.60 -9.18 0.47
N ASP A 36 13.35 -10.28 0.62
CA ASP A 36 14.81 -10.29 0.72
C ASP A 36 15.34 -9.15 1.62
N GLU A 37 14.72 -9.02 2.78
CA GLU A 37 15.10 -8.05 3.82
C GLU A 37 15.51 -8.80 5.08
N SER A 38 16.47 -8.24 5.83
CA SER A 38 16.82 -8.76 7.15
C SER A 38 15.57 -8.79 8.05
N GLY A 39 15.18 -9.98 8.49
CA GLY A 39 14.00 -10.19 9.32
C GLY A 39 12.66 -10.26 8.60
N ASN A 40 12.61 -10.03 7.26
CA ASN A 40 11.40 -10.19 6.45
C ASN A 40 11.76 -10.84 5.12
N ILE A 41 11.48 -12.12 4.98
CA ILE A 41 11.93 -12.92 3.83
C ILE A 41 10.89 -13.03 2.71
N ALA A 42 9.61 -13.18 3.06
CA ALA A 42 8.53 -13.34 2.10
C ALA A 42 7.22 -12.78 2.62
N ARG A 43 6.34 -12.39 1.70
CA ARG A 43 4.97 -11.98 2.00
C ARG A 43 3.99 -12.72 1.11
N TYR A 44 3.09 -13.47 1.71
CA TYR A 44 1.92 -14.02 1.03
C TYR A 44 0.78 -13.02 1.10
N VAL A 45 0.21 -12.65 -0.04
CA VAL A 45 -0.97 -11.79 -0.15
C VAL A 45 -2.09 -12.65 -0.69
N LEU A 46 -2.99 -13.06 0.18
CA LEU A 46 -4.10 -13.95 -0.17
C LEU A 46 -5.33 -13.17 -0.64
N TYR A 47 -6.02 -13.72 -1.61
CA TYR A 47 -7.30 -13.18 -2.05
C TYR A 47 -8.39 -13.34 -0.97
N PRO A 48 -9.46 -12.56 -1.02
CA PRO A 48 -10.57 -12.66 -0.08
C PRO A 48 -11.12 -14.09 0.00
N SER A 49 -11.48 -14.50 1.22
CA SER A 49 -12.10 -15.80 1.53
C SER A 49 -11.19 -17.04 1.42
N TYR A 50 -9.90 -16.90 1.16
CA TYR A 50 -8.96 -18.02 1.12
C TYR A 50 -8.39 -18.39 2.50
N TRP A 51 -9.24 -18.42 3.54
CA TRP A 51 -8.86 -18.76 4.94
C TRP A 51 -8.23 -20.14 5.08
N GLN A 52 -8.70 -21.13 4.29
CA GLN A 52 -8.12 -22.47 4.29
C GLN A 52 -6.67 -22.48 3.82
N ILE A 53 -6.35 -21.63 2.84
CA ILE A 53 -4.97 -21.46 2.35
C ILE A 53 -4.12 -20.76 3.42
N ALA A 54 -4.67 -19.73 4.10
CA ALA A 54 -3.99 -19.10 5.23
C ALA A 54 -3.65 -20.12 6.32
N GLY A 55 -4.61 -20.99 6.70
CA GLY A 55 -4.38 -22.04 7.68
C GLY A 55 -3.36 -23.09 7.24
N ARG A 56 -3.30 -23.43 5.93
CA ARG A 56 -2.27 -24.33 5.39
C ARG A 56 -0.90 -23.68 5.46
N LEU A 57 -0.76 -22.45 4.95
CA LEU A 57 0.50 -21.69 5.03
C LEU A 57 0.94 -21.51 6.49
N GLY A 58 -0.02 -21.27 7.40
CA GLY A 58 0.27 -21.14 8.83
C GLY A 58 0.95 -22.35 9.44
N ARG A 59 0.66 -23.56 8.93
CA ARG A 59 1.29 -24.81 9.37
C ARG A 59 2.58 -25.13 8.61
N ASP A 60 2.59 -24.88 7.30
CA ASP A 60 3.65 -25.35 6.39
C ASP A 60 4.86 -24.39 6.37
N VAL A 61 4.61 -23.09 6.61
CA VAL A 61 5.66 -22.08 6.62
C VAL A 61 6.29 -22.00 8.02
N THR A 62 7.57 -22.31 8.09
CA THR A 62 8.34 -22.31 9.33
C THR A 62 9.38 -21.20 9.42
N ALA A 63 9.65 -20.51 8.31
CA ALA A 63 10.69 -19.49 8.25
C ALA A 63 10.26 -18.20 8.98
N PRO A 64 10.96 -17.77 10.04
CA PRO A 64 10.70 -16.50 10.72
C PRO A 64 10.76 -15.32 9.75
N GLY A 65 9.99 -14.27 10.02
CA GLY A 65 9.91 -13.10 9.16
C GLY A 65 9.07 -13.31 7.89
N THR A 66 8.39 -14.45 7.73
CA THR A 66 7.39 -14.60 6.69
C THR A 66 6.09 -13.93 7.11
N GLU A 67 5.49 -13.14 6.22
CA GLU A 67 4.22 -12.47 6.45
C GLU A 67 3.07 -13.13 5.68
N ILE A 68 1.90 -13.18 6.27
CA ILE A 68 0.62 -13.47 5.59
C ILE A 68 -0.25 -12.23 5.69
N LYS A 69 -0.77 -11.77 4.55
CA LYS A 69 -1.81 -10.76 4.44
C LYS A 69 -3.01 -11.33 3.71
N ILE A 70 -4.21 -11.00 4.16
CA ILE A 70 -5.44 -11.37 3.48
C ILE A 70 -6.43 -10.20 3.54
N VAL A 71 -7.12 -9.94 2.45
CA VAL A 71 -8.20 -8.95 2.47
C VAL A 71 -9.44 -9.61 3.06
N GLY A 72 -9.71 -9.28 4.32
CA GLY A 72 -10.78 -9.85 5.14
C GLY A 72 -10.60 -9.54 6.61
N ALA A 73 -11.55 -9.97 7.45
CA ALA A 73 -11.56 -9.66 8.87
C ALA A 73 -10.37 -10.29 9.62
N THR A 74 -9.73 -9.52 10.49
CA THR A 74 -8.59 -9.98 11.33
C THR A 74 -8.93 -11.23 12.13
N ALA A 75 -10.15 -11.33 12.68
CA ALA A 75 -10.60 -12.51 13.42
C ALA A 75 -10.57 -13.79 12.56
N GLY A 76 -10.84 -13.68 11.24
CA GLY A 76 -10.77 -14.83 10.32
C GLY A 76 -9.33 -15.32 10.12
N LEU A 77 -8.36 -14.40 9.98
CA LEU A 77 -6.95 -14.77 9.90
C LEU A 77 -6.47 -15.37 11.23
N GLN A 78 -6.81 -14.75 12.34
CA GLN A 78 -6.43 -15.23 13.66
C GLN A 78 -6.97 -16.64 13.93
N ALA A 79 -8.20 -16.94 13.54
CA ALA A 79 -8.78 -18.28 13.67
C ALA A 79 -8.13 -19.31 12.72
N ALA A 80 -7.62 -18.89 11.57
CA ALA A 80 -6.96 -19.78 10.61
C ALA A 80 -5.52 -20.13 10.99
N LEU A 81 -4.81 -19.24 11.72
CA LEU A 81 -3.42 -19.41 12.11
C LEU A 81 -3.29 -20.09 13.48
N THR A 82 -2.25 -20.89 13.63
CA THR A 82 -1.89 -21.56 14.89
C THR A 82 -0.41 -21.39 15.17
N GLY A 83 -0.02 -21.43 16.46
CA GLY A 83 1.38 -21.40 16.88
C GLY A 83 2.03 -20.02 16.76
N ASP A 84 3.22 -19.95 16.20
CA ASP A 84 4.15 -18.82 16.28
C ASP A 84 3.86 -17.69 15.28
N TRP A 85 2.58 -17.29 15.16
CA TRP A 85 2.17 -16.17 14.32
C TRP A 85 1.72 -14.99 15.18
N THR A 86 2.38 -13.86 15.02
CA THR A 86 2.02 -12.62 15.70
C THR A 86 1.17 -11.77 14.76
N MET A 87 -0.09 -11.51 15.18
CA MET A 87 -0.98 -10.58 14.48
C MET A 87 -0.48 -9.15 14.66
N TYR A 88 -0.63 -8.32 13.66
CA TYR A 88 -0.39 -6.89 13.77
C TYR A 88 -1.63 -6.07 13.34
N ASP A 89 -1.62 -4.78 13.63
CA ASP A 89 -2.76 -3.90 13.37
C ASP A 89 -3.19 -3.97 11.89
N PRO A 90 -4.49 -4.22 11.64
CA PRO A 90 -4.98 -4.37 10.28
C PRO A 90 -4.92 -3.06 9.50
N GLY A 91 -4.61 -3.18 8.22
CA GLY A 91 -4.75 -2.09 7.26
C GLY A 91 -6.19 -1.97 6.73
N ARG A 92 -6.42 -0.92 5.91
CA ARG A 92 -7.65 -0.74 5.14
C ARG A 92 -7.31 -0.63 3.67
N LEU A 93 -7.75 -1.59 2.86
CA LEU A 93 -7.68 -1.45 1.40
C LEU A 93 -8.65 -0.36 0.99
N MET A 94 -8.15 0.68 0.33
CA MET A 94 -8.94 1.84 -0.06
C MET A 94 -8.74 2.19 -1.52
N THR A 95 -9.78 2.72 -2.15
CA THR A 95 -9.76 3.20 -3.54
C THR A 95 -10.33 4.60 -3.67
N VAL A 96 -9.89 5.30 -4.71
CA VAL A 96 -10.46 6.58 -5.15
C VAL A 96 -10.44 6.65 -6.67
N ALA A 97 -11.44 7.26 -7.29
CA ALA A 97 -11.31 7.69 -8.69
C ALA A 97 -10.34 8.87 -8.75
N PHE A 98 -9.30 8.80 -9.57
CA PHE A 98 -8.44 9.95 -9.76
C PHE A 98 -9.22 11.09 -10.43
N THR A 99 -9.06 12.28 -9.90
CA THR A 99 -9.59 13.53 -10.45
C THR A 99 -8.48 14.57 -10.49
N SER A 100 -8.52 15.44 -11.48
CA SER A 100 -7.58 16.56 -11.55
C SER A 100 -7.83 17.56 -10.41
N GLY A 101 -6.76 18.14 -9.90
CA GLY A 101 -6.84 19.11 -8.82
C GLY A 101 -5.59 19.99 -8.74
N VAL A 102 -5.67 21.07 -7.96
CA VAL A 102 -4.53 21.96 -7.71
C VAL A 102 -3.81 21.49 -6.44
N ALA A 103 -2.54 21.10 -6.59
CA ALA A 103 -1.70 20.77 -5.46
C ALA A 103 -1.30 22.06 -4.71
N GLN A 104 -1.80 22.22 -3.50
CA GLN A 104 -1.49 23.39 -2.65
C GLN A 104 -0.11 23.18 -2.00
N VAL A 105 0.94 23.69 -2.64
CA VAL A 105 2.31 23.65 -2.11
C VAL A 105 2.62 25.03 -1.51
N PRO A 106 3.09 25.11 -0.25
CA PRO A 106 3.45 26.38 0.36
C PRO A 106 4.53 27.13 -0.46
N PRO A 107 4.48 28.47 -0.54
CA PRO A 107 5.46 29.25 -1.34
C PRO A 107 6.92 29.05 -0.91
N SER A 108 7.15 28.69 0.37
CA SER A 108 8.49 28.36 0.90
C SER A 108 8.98 26.97 0.55
N CYS A 109 8.18 26.18 -0.17
CA CYS A 109 8.51 24.81 -0.54
C CYS A 109 8.60 24.64 -2.06
N THR A 110 9.40 23.68 -2.48
CA THR A 110 9.47 23.21 -3.87
C THR A 110 8.85 21.82 -3.98
N ALA A 111 8.24 21.52 -5.13
CA ALA A 111 7.62 20.22 -5.37
C ALA A 111 8.09 19.63 -6.69
N ARG A 112 8.27 18.32 -6.73
CA ARG A 112 8.67 17.60 -7.94
C ARG A 112 8.11 16.18 -7.97
N ILE A 113 8.01 15.63 -9.17
CA ILE A 113 7.80 14.19 -9.40
C ILE A 113 8.98 13.67 -10.21
N VAL A 114 9.55 12.55 -9.78
CA VAL A 114 10.64 11.88 -10.48
C VAL A 114 10.33 10.40 -10.63
N ALA A 115 10.87 9.76 -11.67
CA ALA A 115 10.85 8.32 -11.81
C ALA A 115 11.82 7.68 -10.81
N ASP A 116 11.41 6.60 -10.15
CA ASP A 116 12.20 5.91 -9.14
C ASP A 116 11.86 4.40 -9.11
N GLY A 117 12.69 3.59 -9.75
CA GLY A 117 12.58 2.13 -9.73
C GLY A 117 11.27 1.57 -10.28
N GLY A 118 10.74 2.12 -11.37
CA GLY A 118 9.45 1.72 -11.96
C GLY A 118 8.23 2.36 -11.31
N ALA A 119 8.44 3.17 -10.27
CA ALA A 119 7.41 3.99 -9.64
C ALA A 119 7.67 5.48 -9.90
N LEU A 120 6.67 6.30 -9.62
CA LEU A 120 6.79 7.75 -9.53
C LEU A 120 6.97 8.12 -8.06
N LEU A 121 7.91 8.99 -7.76
CA LEU A 121 8.14 9.57 -6.45
C LEU A 121 7.77 11.06 -6.49
N ALA A 122 6.73 11.46 -5.76
CA ALA A 122 6.43 12.87 -5.50
C ALA A 122 7.11 13.30 -4.20
N GLU A 123 7.79 14.44 -4.23
CA GLU A 123 8.45 15.06 -3.06
C GLU A 123 8.10 16.53 -2.96
N ILE A 124 7.92 16.99 -1.73
CA ILE A 124 7.91 18.41 -1.36
C ILE A 124 9.10 18.64 -0.44
N ARG A 125 9.88 19.69 -0.76
CA ARG A 125 11.09 20.08 -0.02
C ARG A 125 10.93 21.49 0.53
N ASP A 126 11.45 21.72 1.73
CA ASP A 126 11.51 23.05 2.34
C ASP A 126 12.61 23.93 1.71
N SER A 127 12.76 25.15 2.22
CA SER A 127 13.77 26.11 1.76
C SER A 127 15.20 25.67 2.01
N ALA A 128 15.44 24.74 2.94
CA ALA A 128 16.74 24.13 3.18
C ALA A 128 17.04 22.97 2.22
N GLY A 129 16.06 22.56 1.40
CA GLY A 129 16.18 21.44 0.47
C GLY A 129 15.83 20.08 1.08
N ASP A 130 15.38 20.05 2.34
CA ASP A 130 15.01 18.82 3.02
C ASP A 130 13.64 18.32 2.59
N VAL A 131 13.49 16.98 2.41
CA VAL A 131 12.19 16.39 2.10
C VAL A 131 11.26 16.46 3.31
N VAL A 132 10.17 17.21 3.17
CA VAL A 132 9.15 17.41 4.22
C VAL A 132 7.90 16.55 4.00
N SER A 133 7.61 16.19 2.74
CA SER A 133 6.55 15.23 2.41
C SER A 133 6.90 14.46 1.15
N ARG A 134 6.49 13.19 1.08
CA ARG A 134 6.68 12.34 -0.09
C ARG A 134 5.63 11.25 -0.18
N ALA A 135 5.43 10.74 -1.38
CA ALA A 135 4.61 9.58 -1.67
C ALA A 135 5.11 8.90 -2.96
N ARG A 136 4.83 7.62 -3.11
CA ARG A 136 5.13 6.84 -4.33
C ARG A 136 3.83 6.40 -5.00
N LEU A 137 3.87 6.26 -6.31
CA LEU A 137 2.82 5.68 -7.13
C LEU A 137 3.43 4.68 -8.09
N ALA A 138 2.91 3.46 -8.10
CA ALA A 138 3.26 2.43 -9.07
C ALA A 138 2.03 2.06 -9.90
N ALA A 139 2.18 2.00 -11.23
CA ALA A 139 1.10 1.61 -12.13
C ALA A 139 0.90 0.09 -12.12
N CYS A 140 -0.37 -0.36 -12.10
CA CYS A 140 -0.76 -1.75 -12.29
C CYS A 140 -2.11 -1.79 -13.06
N GLY A 141 -2.07 -2.09 -14.34
CA GLY A 141 -3.23 -1.95 -15.22
C GLY A 141 -3.76 -0.52 -15.19
N ARG A 142 -5.04 -0.35 -14.87
CA ARG A 142 -5.69 0.98 -14.71
C ARG A 142 -5.53 1.60 -13.32
N HIS A 143 -4.84 0.90 -12.40
CA HIS A 143 -4.70 1.32 -11.01
C HIS A 143 -3.36 2.02 -10.77
N GLY A 144 -3.38 3.12 -10.06
CA GLY A 144 -2.20 3.74 -9.47
C GLY A 144 -2.10 3.36 -8.00
N VAL A 145 -1.18 2.46 -7.66
CA VAL A 145 -0.98 2.00 -6.28
C VAL A 145 -0.11 3.01 -5.54
N ILE A 146 -0.72 3.68 -4.55
CA ILE A 146 -0.05 4.66 -3.70
C ILE A 146 0.58 3.96 -2.51
N ASP A 147 1.85 4.26 -2.24
CA ASP A 147 2.60 3.72 -1.10
C ASP A 147 3.54 4.77 -0.50
N ARG A 148 4.03 4.49 0.70
CA ARG A 148 5.02 5.32 1.42
C ARG A 148 4.66 6.80 1.51
N VAL A 149 3.38 7.11 1.71
CA VAL A 149 2.96 8.49 1.99
C VAL A 149 3.48 8.88 3.37
N ARG A 150 4.35 9.85 3.42
CA ARG A 150 4.98 10.31 4.66
C ARG A 150 5.13 11.82 4.64
N THR A 151 4.76 12.44 5.77
CA THR A 151 5.04 13.85 6.04
C THR A 151 5.82 13.91 7.36
N ARG A 152 6.90 14.70 7.38
CA ARG A 152 7.74 14.91 8.57
C ARG A 152 6.82 15.35 9.75
N PRO A 153 6.97 14.79 10.97
CA PRO A 153 6.07 15.10 12.09
C PRO A 153 5.86 16.60 12.33
N ALA A 154 6.94 17.39 12.32
CA ALA A 154 6.87 18.85 12.49
C ALA A 154 6.13 19.61 11.36
N GLU A 155 5.93 18.95 10.21
CA GLU A 155 5.30 19.52 9.01
C GLU A 155 3.89 18.96 8.75
N GLN A 156 3.38 18.13 9.65
CA GLN A 156 2.03 17.59 9.54
C GLN A 156 0.96 18.68 9.74
N ARG A 157 -0.29 18.40 9.31
CA ARG A 157 -1.46 19.29 9.40
C ARG A 157 -1.35 20.58 8.57
N ARG A 158 -0.37 20.68 7.68
CA ARG A 158 -0.14 21.79 6.75
C ARG A 158 -0.60 21.49 5.31
N GLY A 159 -1.34 20.41 5.10
CA GLY A 159 -1.84 20.01 3.78
C GLY A 159 -0.82 19.32 2.87
N LEU A 160 0.44 19.09 3.30
CA LEU A 160 1.50 18.54 2.45
C LEU A 160 1.21 17.12 1.98
N GLY A 161 0.59 16.28 2.83
CA GLY A 161 0.15 14.94 2.44
C GLY A 161 -0.91 14.97 1.33
N ARG A 162 -1.88 15.91 1.41
CA ARG A 162 -2.85 16.16 0.35
C ARG A 162 -2.15 16.59 -0.94
N ALA A 163 -1.19 17.52 -0.84
CA ALA A 163 -0.49 18.06 -1.99
C ALA A 163 0.26 16.97 -2.78
N VAL A 164 1.06 16.11 -2.13
CA VAL A 164 1.77 15.01 -2.81
C VAL A 164 0.79 14.00 -3.44
N LEU A 165 -0.35 13.72 -2.80
CA LEU A 165 -1.37 12.85 -3.35
C LEU A 165 -2.06 13.46 -4.57
N THR A 166 -2.35 14.78 -4.54
CA THR A 166 -2.90 15.50 -5.69
C THR A 166 -1.92 15.51 -6.86
N MET A 167 -0.63 15.76 -6.60
CA MET A 167 0.42 15.70 -7.63
C MET A 167 0.45 14.32 -8.32
N LEU A 168 0.47 13.25 -7.53
CA LEU A 168 0.48 11.88 -8.06
C LEU A 168 -0.82 11.54 -8.79
N GLY A 169 -1.99 11.98 -8.30
CA GLY A 169 -3.27 11.79 -8.96
C GLY A 169 -3.34 12.47 -10.33
N ASN A 170 -2.86 13.72 -10.43
CA ASN A 170 -2.76 14.43 -11.70
C ASN A 170 -1.83 13.70 -12.69
N ARG A 171 -0.68 13.23 -12.23
CA ARG A 171 0.26 12.48 -13.05
C ARG A 171 -0.30 11.13 -13.46
N ALA A 172 -0.99 10.43 -12.57
CA ALA A 172 -1.68 9.17 -12.86
C ALA A 172 -2.69 9.32 -14.00
N LEU A 173 -3.50 10.38 -13.99
CA LEU A 173 -4.44 10.69 -15.09
C LEU A 173 -3.73 10.92 -16.42
N GLN A 174 -2.59 11.60 -16.43
CA GLN A 174 -1.80 11.80 -17.65
C GLN A 174 -1.25 10.47 -18.21
N GLU A 175 -1.04 9.48 -17.36
CA GLU A 175 -0.61 8.12 -17.72
C GLU A 175 -1.79 7.17 -18.00
N GLY A 176 -3.03 7.68 -18.01
CA GLY A 176 -4.24 6.89 -18.29
C GLY A 176 -4.73 6.04 -17.12
N LEU A 177 -4.16 6.22 -15.90
CA LEU A 177 -4.64 5.54 -14.72
C LEU A 177 -5.91 6.22 -14.20
N THR A 178 -6.91 5.42 -13.84
CA THR A 178 -8.24 5.95 -13.46
C THR A 178 -8.53 5.78 -11.98
N THR A 179 -7.87 4.85 -11.31
CA THR A 179 -8.22 4.45 -9.94
C THR A 179 -6.98 4.44 -9.05
N GLY A 180 -7.01 5.22 -7.98
CA GLY A 180 -6.04 5.15 -6.89
C GLY A 180 -6.35 3.97 -5.98
N LEU A 181 -5.31 3.27 -5.53
CA LEU A 181 -5.39 2.09 -4.66
C LEU A 181 -4.29 2.14 -3.61
N LEU A 182 -4.62 1.86 -2.35
CA LEU A 182 -3.65 1.77 -1.26
C LEU A 182 -4.14 0.88 -0.12
N SER A 183 -3.23 0.52 0.78
CA SER A 183 -3.57 -0.01 2.10
C SER A 183 -3.19 1.03 3.15
N ALA A 184 -4.19 1.61 3.82
CA ALA A 184 -4.00 2.61 4.86
C ALA A 184 -3.76 1.96 6.23
N THR A 185 -2.91 2.58 7.05
CA THR A 185 -2.87 2.34 8.50
C THR A 185 -4.06 3.03 9.16
N ALA A 186 -4.36 2.70 10.41
CA ALA A 186 -5.42 3.38 11.19
C ALA A 186 -5.20 4.90 11.24
N GLU A 187 -3.97 5.35 11.45
CA GLU A 187 -3.61 6.77 11.46
C GLU A 187 -3.82 7.45 10.08
N GLY A 188 -3.45 6.75 9.00
CA GLY A 188 -3.57 7.27 7.64
C GLY A 188 -5.01 7.34 7.13
N GLN A 189 -5.90 6.52 7.67
CA GLN A 189 -7.28 6.41 7.19
C GLN A 189 -8.04 7.75 7.21
N ALA A 190 -7.85 8.55 8.25
CA ALA A 190 -8.51 9.86 8.36
C ALA A 190 -8.14 10.80 7.21
N LEU A 191 -6.86 10.83 6.83
CA LEU A 191 -6.38 11.62 5.68
C LEU A 191 -7.06 11.15 4.38
N TYR A 192 -7.03 9.85 4.12
CA TYR A 192 -7.57 9.31 2.87
C TYR A 192 -9.08 9.48 2.79
N SER A 193 -9.82 9.24 3.89
CA SER A 193 -11.27 9.48 3.94
C SER A 193 -11.63 10.95 3.65
N ALA A 194 -10.87 11.90 4.21
CA ALA A 194 -11.02 13.32 3.93
C ALA A 194 -10.67 13.72 2.49
N LEU A 195 -10.00 12.83 1.74
CA LEU A 195 -9.67 12.98 0.32
C LEU A 195 -10.61 12.17 -0.59
N GLY A 196 -11.70 11.65 -0.07
CA GLY A 196 -12.72 10.92 -0.84
C GLY A 196 -12.38 9.45 -1.11
N TRP A 197 -11.34 8.90 -0.46
CA TRP A 197 -11.04 7.47 -0.57
C TRP A 197 -12.08 6.63 0.16
N THR A 198 -12.49 5.54 -0.46
CA THR A 198 -13.49 4.60 0.06
C THR A 198 -12.82 3.31 0.51
N ILE A 199 -13.18 2.82 1.70
CA ILE A 199 -12.73 1.52 2.21
C ILE A 199 -13.39 0.41 1.39
N ARG A 200 -12.57 -0.53 0.91
CA ARG A 200 -13.00 -1.72 0.16
C ARG A 200 -12.97 -2.98 1.02
N GLY A 201 -12.11 -3.01 2.01
CA GLY A 201 -11.98 -4.13 2.93
C GLY A 201 -10.88 -3.90 3.97
N GLU A 202 -10.93 -4.71 5.02
CA GLU A 202 -9.84 -4.82 5.99
C GLU A 202 -8.70 -5.63 5.37
N VAL A 203 -7.47 -5.30 5.71
CA VAL A 203 -6.28 -6.08 5.33
C VAL A 203 -5.69 -6.64 6.62
N ALA A 204 -6.11 -7.84 6.96
CA ALA A 204 -5.55 -8.57 8.10
C ALA A 204 -4.11 -9.01 7.80
N GLY A 205 -3.28 -9.07 8.81
CA GLY A 205 -1.90 -9.48 8.65
C GLY A 205 -1.31 -10.12 9.89
N ALA A 206 -0.37 -11.05 9.65
CA ALA A 206 0.42 -11.71 10.67
C ALA A 206 1.84 -11.95 10.17
N VAL A 207 2.78 -12.06 11.09
CA VAL A 207 4.18 -12.41 10.84
C VAL A 207 4.56 -13.64 11.63
N ARG A 208 5.33 -14.53 11.03
CA ARG A 208 5.94 -15.67 11.68
C ARG A 208 7.06 -15.20 12.62
N SER A 209 7.00 -15.57 13.88
CA SER A 209 8.00 -15.27 14.91
C SER A 209 9.23 -16.15 14.78
#